data_368ceea9de7724dafda622595c4721cd
#
_entry.id   368ceea9de7724dafda622595c4721cd
#
_cell.length_a   1.000
_cell.length_b   1.000
_cell.length_c   1.000
_cell.angle_alpha   90.00
_cell.angle_beta   90.00
_cell.angle_gamma   90.00
#
_symmetry.space_group_name_H-M   'P 1'
#
loop_
_entity.id
_entity.type
_entity.pdbx_description
1 polymer ?
#
loop_
_entity_poly.entity_id
_entity_poly.type
_entity_poly.pdbx_seq_one_letter_code
_entity_poly.pdbx_strand_id
1 'polypeptide(L)'
;MTRREQIRMFVLEAIADDYEEIEHITETVAKWFGVCKLEITRGEIVQALITLIQEDCARAYHLTGIPGNKPEEIKVGLSPDQIQLRDPYFLITDKGVEEIKRPDDGWPFNDEGLLRKEWAPPEG
;
A
#
# COMPACT_ATOMS: atom_id res chain seq x y z
N MET A 1 -15.07 3.94 8.68
CA MET A 1 -14.13 3.17 7.81
C MET A 1 -13.90 1.78 8.40
N THR A 2 -14.08 0.76 7.59
CA THR A 2 -13.85 -0.62 8.02
C THR A 2 -12.35 -0.93 8.09
N ARG A 3 -11.98 -2.01 8.78
CA ARG A 3 -10.59 -2.49 8.82
C ARG A 3 -10.05 -2.75 7.41
N ARG A 4 -10.87 -3.39 6.55
CA ARG A 4 -10.49 -3.68 5.17
C ARG A 4 -10.19 -2.41 4.40
N GLU A 5 -11.03 -1.40 4.51
CA GLU A 5 -10.84 -0.11 3.87
C GLU A 5 -9.58 0.58 4.39
N GLN A 6 -9.34 0.51 5.69
CA GLN A 6 -8.17 1.10 6.32
C GLN A 6 -6.88 0.44 5.83
N ILE A 7 -6.84 -0.89 5.76
CA ILE A 7 -5.68 -1.62 5.23
C ILE A 7 -5.42 -1.21 3.79
N ARG A 8 -6.47 -1.18 2.99
CA ARG A 8 -6.40 -0.80 1.58
C ARG A 8 -5.80 0.59 1.40
N MET A 9 -6.30 1.56 2.16
CA MET A 9 -5.82 2.94 2.06
C MET A 9 -4.38 3.10 2.53
N PHE A 10 -4.01 2.45 3.61
CA PHE A 10 -2.63 2.52 4.09
C PHE A 10 -1.65 1.86 3.11
N VAL A 11 -2.02 0.75 2.50
CA VAL A 11 -1.17 0.10 1.49
C VAL A 11 -1.02 1.02 0.26
N LEU A 12 -2.10 1.64 -0.21
CA LEU A 12 -2.03 2.58 -1.32
C LEU A 12 -1.14 3.79 -1.00
N GLU A 13 -1.27 4.35 0.20
CA GLU A 13 -0.43 5.46 0.62
C GLU A 13 1.05 5.04 0.68
N ALA A 14 1.33 3.82 1.11
CA ALA A 14 2.71 3.33 1.21
C ALA A 14 3.39 3.21 -0.16
N ILE A 15 2.64 3.02 -1.22
CA ILE A 15 3.17 2.87 -2.58
C ILE A 15 2.89 4.10 -3.47
N ALA A 16 2.44 5.20 -2.88
CA ALA A 16 1.98 6.35 -3.66
C ALA A 16 3.10 7.18 -4.28
N ASP A 17 4.27 7.24 -3.66
CA ASP A 17 5.32 8.16 -4.08
C ASP A 17 6.43 7.52 -4.90
N ASP A 18 6.69 6.23 -4.72
CA ASP A 18 7.82 5.56 -5.36
C ASP A 18 7.57 4.05 -5.40
N TYR A 19 8.43 3.36 -6.16
CA TYR A 19 8.43 1.91 -6.21
C TYR A 19 8.88 1.35 -4.85
N GLU A 20 8.04 0.50 -4.25
CA GLU A 20 8.30 -0.05 -2.92
C GLU A 20 8.24 -1.58 -2.92
N GLU A 21 9.18 -2.21 -2.21
CA GLU A 21 9.16 -3.66 -2.01
C GLU A 21 8.31 -4.04 -0.81
N ILE A 22 7.94 -5.31 -0.72
CA ILE A 22 7.03 -5.80 0.32
C ILE A 22 7.56 -5.55 1.74
N GLU A 23 8.87 -5.66 1.96
CA GLU A 23 9.45 -5.41 3.28
C GLU A 23 9.19 -3.98 3.75
N HIS A 24 9.41 -3.01 2.87
CA HIS A 24 9.21 -1.60 3.19
C HIS A 24 7.72 -1.28 3.40
N ILE A 25 6.87 -1.84 2.53
CA ILE A 25 5.42 -1.66 2.65
C ILE A 25 4.94 -2.21 4.00
N THR A 26 5.40 -3.41 4.36
CA THR A 26 5.01 -4.06 5.62
C THR A 26 5.42 -3.22 6.82
N GLU A 27 6.67 -2.73 6.84
CA GLU A 27 7.16 -1.88 7.93
C GLU A 27 6.38 -0.58 8.05
N THR A 28 6.10 0.07 6.93
CA THR A 28 5.39 1.34 6.89
C THR A 28 3.95 1.19 7.38
N VAL A 29 3.23 0.22 6.84
CA VAL A 29 1.84 -0.02 7.21
C VAL A 29 1.72 -0.47 8.66
N ALA A 30 2.63 -1.35 9.12
CA ALA A 30 2.64 -1.79 10.52
C ALA A 30 2.88 -0.63 11.48
N LYS A 31 3.73 0.31 11.10
CA LYS A 31 3.99 1.52 11.89
C LYS A 31 2.72 2.35 12.03
N TRP A 32 1.99 2.57 10.95
CA TRP A 32 0.75 3.34 10.99
C TRP A 32 -0.33 2.64 11.81
N PHE A 33 -0.45 1.32 11.68
CA PHE A 33 -1.38 0.54 12.52
C PHE A 33 -0.99 0.61 14.00
N GLY A 34 0.33 0.62 14.30
CA GLY A 34 0.81 0.77 15.66
C GLY A 34 0.41 2.09 16.30
N VAL A 35 0.39 3.18 15.53
CA VAL A 35 -0.11 4.48 16.01
C VAL A 35 -1.56 4.38 16.45
N CYS A 36 -2.35 3.55 15.77
CA CYS A 36 -3.76 3.31 16.10
C CYS A 36 -3.93 2.26 17.20
N LYS A 37 -2.83 1.73 17.77
CA LYS A 37 -2.82 0.64 18.75
C LYS A 37 -3.45 -0.63 18.20
N LEU A 38 -3.25 -0.87 16.91
CA LEU A 38 -3.73 -2.05 16.21
C LEU A 38 -2.55 -2.86 15.67
N GLU A 39 -2.80 -4.13 15.44
CA GLU A 39 -1.82 -5.02 14.82
C GLU A 39 -2.29 -5.39 13.42
N ILE A 40 -1.32 -5.63 12.54
CA ILE A 40 -1.58 -6.11 11.20
C ILE A 40 -0.55 -7.18 10.86
N THR A 41 -0.96 -8.19 10.10
CA THR A 41 -0.07 -9.26 9.67
C THR A 41 0.44 -8.98 8.26
N ARG A 42 1.61 -9.54 7.95
CA ARG A 42 2.16 -9.49 6.59
C ARG A 42 1.18 -10.10 5.58
N GLY A 43 0.50 -11.19 5.96
CA GLY A 43 -0.49 -11.83 5.11
C GLY A 43 -1.64 -10.92 4.74
N GLU A 44 -2.12 -10.10 5.67
CA GLU A 44 -3.18 -9.14 5.38
C GLU A 44 -2.71 -8.09 4.37
N ILE A 45 -1.47 -7.63 4.49
CA ILE A 45 -0.89 -6.66 3.55
C ILE A 45 -0.73 -7.28 2.16
N VAL A 46 -0.23 -8.52 2.10
CA VAL A 46 -0.08 -9.25 0.83
C VAL A 46 -1.41 -9.42 0.13
N GLN A 47 -2.45 -9.82 0.87
CA GLN A 47 -3.79 -9.97 0.29
C GLN A 47 -4.35 -8.63 -0.22
N ALA A 48 -4.11 -7.56 0.51
CA ALA A 48 -4.53 -6.23 0.08
C ALA A 48 -3.83 -5.83 -1.23
N LEU A 49 -2.53 -6.10 -1.36
CA LEU A 49 -1.79 -5.83 -2.59
C LEU A 49 -2.34 -6.63 -3.76
N ILE A 50 -2.63 -7.91 -3.57
CA ILE A 50 -3.22 -8.76 -4.61
C ILE A 50 -4.54 -8.16 -5.09
N THR A 51 -5.41 -7.79 -4.15
CA THR A 51 -6.71 -7.21 -4.48
C THR A 51 -6.55 -5.90 -5.25
N LEU A 52 -5.62 -5.04 -4.80
CA LEU A 52 -5.36 -3.76 -5.47
C LEU A 52 -4.82 -3.96 -6.89
N ILE A 53 -3.97 -4.96 -7.10
CA ILE A 53 -3.47 -5.28 -8.44
C ILE A 53 -4.60 -5.79 -9.32
N GLN A 54 -5.45 -6.67 -8.81
CA GLN A 54 -6.60 -7.20 -9.54
C GLN A 54 -7.58 -6.09 -9.95
N GLU A 55 -7.70 -5.06 -9.13
CA GLU A 55 -8.57 -3.92 -9.38
C GLU A 55 -7.87 -2.79 -10.14
N ASP A 56 -6.66 -3.00 -10.58
CA ASP A 56 -5.84 -2.03 -11.32
C ASP A 56 -5.55 -0.74 -10.54
N CYS A 57 -5.54 -0.82 -9.22
CA CYS A 57 -5.15 0.30 -8.35
C CYS A 57 -3.66 0.31 -8.03
N ALA A 58 -2.99 -0.82 -8.24
CA ALA A 58 -1.55 -0.98 -8.07
C ALA A 58 -1.00 -1.87 -9.17
N ARG A 59 0.30 -1.75 -9.44
CA ARG A 59 1.01 -2.61 -10.39
C ARG A 59 2.34 -3.04 -9.80
N ALA A 60 2.80 -4.19 -10.24
CA ALA A 60 4.09 -4.74 -9.82
C ALA A 60 5.11 -4.58 -10.94
N TYR A 61 6.37 -4.36 -10.56
CA TYR A 61 7.46 -4.10 -11.50
C TYR A 61 8.73 -4.81 -11.10
N HIS A 62 9.56 -5.13 -12.09
CA HIS A 62 10.95 -5.51 -11.88
C HIS A 62 11.82 -4.26 -12.09
N LEU A 63 12.68 -3.97 -11.12
CA LEU A 63 13.68 -2.91 -11.26
C LEU A 63 14.98 -3.55 -11.71
N THR A 64 15.50 -3.12 -12.85
CA THR A 64 16.67 -3.74 -13.44
C THR A 64 17.98 -3.34 -12.76
N GLY A 65 17.97 -2.23 -12.03
CA GLY A 65 19.18 -1.68 -11.42
C GLY A 65 20.18 -1.06 -12.41
N ILE A 66 19.85 -1.06 -13.69
CA ILE A 66 20.71 -0.47 -14.74
C ILE A 66 20.28 0.98 -14.97
N PRO A 67 21.15 1.96 -14.78
CA PRO A 67 20.80 3.37 -15.01
C PRO A 67 20.24 3.59 -16.42
N GLY A 68 19.13 4.33 -16.49
CA GLY A 68 18.47 4.63 -17.76
C GLY A 68 17.45 3.61 -18.23
N ASN A 69 17.39 2.43 -17.61
CA ASN A 69 16.38 1.44 -17.96
C ASN A 69 15.13 1.68 -17.16
N LYS A 70 13.97 1.56 -17.84
CA LYS A 70 12.68 1.70 -17.18
C LYS A 70 12.33 0.42 -16.45
N PRO A 71 11.60 0.51 -15.32
CA PRO A 71 11.06 -0.67 -14.65
C PRO A 71 10.16 -1.46 -15.61
N GLU A 72 10.24 -2.79 -15.53
CA GLU A 72 9.40 -3.66 -16.35
C GLU A 72 8.17 -4.07 -15.56
N GLU A 73 6.99 -3.80 -16.10
CA GLU A 73 5.74 -4.21 -15.47
C GLU A 73 5.58 -5.71 -15.51
N ILE A 74 5.19 -6.29 -14.38
CA ILE A 74 4.85 -7.70 -14.28
C ILE A 74 3.37 -7.85 -14.63
N LYS A 75 3.09 -8.39 -15.80
CA LYS A 75 1.72 -8.46 -16.35
C LYS A 75 0.96 -9.74 -16.03
N VAL A 76 1.61 -10.69 -15.37
CA VAL A 76 0.96 -11.94 -14.97
C VAL A 76 0.48 -11.82 -13.53
N GLY A 77 -0.58 -12.58 -13.21
CA GLY A 77 -1.08 -12.61 -11.84
C GLY A 77 -0.01 -13.08 -10.87
N LEU A 78 0.14 -12.38 -9.75
CA LEU A 78 1.10 -12.74 -8.73
C LEU A 78 0.41 -13.52 -7.61
N SER A 79 1.03 -14.64 -7.22
CA SER A 79 0.60 -15.39 -6.03
C SER A 79 1.12 -14.69 -4.77
N PRO A 80 0.56 -15.00 -3.58
CA PRO A 80 1.10 -14.46 -2.34
C PRO A 80 2.60 -14.72 -2.16
N ASP A 81 3.08 -15.88 -2.58
CA ASP A 81 4.50 -16.22 -2.47
C ASP A 81 5.36 -15.31 -3.34
N GLN A 82 4.91 -15.00 -4.54
CA GLN A 82 5.64 -14.13 -5.46
C GLN A 82 5.69 -12.68 -4.94
N ILE A 83 4.61 -12.21 -4.34
CA ILE A 83 4.57 -10.86 -3.76
C ILE A 83 5.55 -10.72 -2.61
N GLN A 84 5.79 -11.78 -1.86
CA GLN A 84 6.69 -11.76 -0.72
C GLN A 84 8.18 -11.83 -1.09
N LEU A 85 8.50 -12.02 -2.37
CA LEU A 85 9.88 -11.95 -2.82
C LEU A 85 10.36 -10.50 -2.85
N ARG A 86 11.67 -10.28 -2.74
CA ARG A 86 12.25 -8.94 -2.78
C ARG A 86 12.25 -8.33 -4.17
N ASP A 87 12.12 -9.16 -5.18
CA ASP A 87 12.24 -8.75 -6.58
C ASP A 87 11.11 -7.83 -7.05
N PRO A 88 9.82 -8.14 -6.77
CA PRO A 88 8.76 -7.24 -7.20
C PRO A 88 8.75 -5.94 -6.38
N TYR A 89 8.59 -4.82 -7.09
CA TYR A 89 8.33 -3.51 -6.51
C TYR A 89 6.93 -3.08 -6.91
N PHE A 90 6.26 -2.33 -6.06
CA PHE A 90 4.88 -1.95 -6.27
C PHE A 90 4.73 -0.44 -6.36
N LEU A 91 3.84 0.02 -7.21
CA LEU A 91 3.55 1.44 -7.38
C LEU A 91 2.06 1.62 -7.60
N ILE A 92 1.52 2.72 -7.07
CA ILE A 92 0.12 3.09 -7.26
C ILE A 92 -0.15 3.46 -8.73
N THR A 93 -1.35 3.16 -9.21
CA THR A 93 -1.80 3.60 -10.54
C THR A 93 -2.60 4.89 -10.41
N ASP A 94 -2.94 5.52 -11.54
CA ASP A 94 -3.80 6.69 -11.54
C ASP A 94 -5.15 6.40 -10.91
N LYS A 95 -5.67 5.19 -11.13
CA LYS A 95 -6.92 4.75 -10.50
C LYS A 95 -6.77 4.67 -8.99
N GLY A 96 -5.64 4.14 -8.50
CA GLY A 96 -5.35 4.11 -7.06
C GLY A 96 -5.21 5.50 -6.47
N VAL A 97 -4.58 6.42 -7.19
CA VAL A 97 -4.46 7.82 -6.76
C VAL A 97 -5.83 8.44 -6.55
N GLU A 98 -6.76 8.21 -7.48
CA GLU A 98 -8.12 8.73 -7.35
C GLU A 98 -8.83 8.15 -6.12
N GLU A 99 -8.55 6.90 -5.77
CA GLU A 99 -9.17 6.28 -4.61
C GLU A 99 -8.71 6.90 -3.29
N ILE A 100 -7.42 7.26 -3.16
CA ILE A 100 -6.89 7.86 -1.92
C ILE A 100 -7.03 9.38 -1.90
N LYS A 101 -7.47 9.97 -2.99
CA LYS A 101 -7.65 11.41 -3.08
C LYS A 101 -8.76 11.87 -2.14
N ARG A 102 -8.43 12.78 -1.23
CA ARG A 102 -9.37 13.32 -0.25
C ARG A 102 -9.54 14.83 -0.46
N PRO A 103 -10.68 15.40 -0.05
CA PRO A 103 -10.88 16.85 -0.18
C PRO A 103 -9.79 17.65 0.49
N ASP A 104 -9.22 17.18 1.58
CA ASP A 104 -8.23 17.93 2.35
C ASP A 104 -6.80 17.64 1.92
N ASP A 105 -6.36 16.39 1.91
CA ASP A 105 -5.02 16.01 1.48
C ASP A 105 -4.84 14.50 1.29
N GLY A 106 -5.79 13.71 1.75
CA GLY A 106 -5.69 12.25 1.65
C GLY A 106 -4.79 11.58 2.65
N TRP A 107 -4.11 12.35 3.50
CA TRP A 107 -3.21 11.75 4.47
C TRP A 107 -3.96 11.39 5.77
N PRO A 108 -3.72 10.21 6.35
CA PRO A 108 -4.47 9.76 7.52
C PRO A 108 -4.08 10.43 8.84
N PHE A 109 -2.96 11.12 8.89
CA PHE A 109 -2.49 11.76 10.12
C PHE A 109 -2.62 13.28 10.03
N ASN A 110 -2.93 13.91 11.17
CA ASN A 110 -2.96 15.38 11.25
C ASN A 110 -1.56 15.95 11.46
N ASP A 111 -1.46 17.27 11.56
CA ASP A 111 -0.18 17.97 11.74
C ASP A 111 0.55 17.57 13.03
N GLU A 112 -0.16 17.06 14.01
CA GLU A 112 0.39 16.60 15.27
C GLU A 112 0.88 15.15 15.20
N GLY A 113 0.74 14.48 14.07
CA GLY A 113 1.11 13.08 13.91
C GLY A 113 0.09 12.10 14.45
N LEU A 114 -1.10 12.58 14.82
CA LEU A 114 -2.18 11.74 15.32
C LEU A 114 -3.11 11.33 14.18
N LEU A 115 -3.66 10.13 14.28
CA LEU A 115 -4.58 9.62 13.28
C LEU A 115 -5.82 10.51 13.20
N ARG A 116 -6.17 10.92 11.99
CA ARG A 116 -7.36 11.71 11.76
C ARG A 116 -8.60 10.87 12.07
N LYS A 117 -9.62 11.53 12.58
CA LYS A 117 -10.84 10.87 13.06
C LYS A 117 -11.52 10.02 11.99
N GLU A 118 -11.48 10.46 10.74
CA GLU A 118 -12.06 9.73 9.61
C GLU A 118 -11.34 8.41 9.31
N TRP A 119 -10.12 8.29 9.78
CA TRP A 119 -9.30 7.10 9.59
C TRP A 119 -9.30 6.16 10.78
N ALA A 120 -9.96 6.56 11.87
CA ALA A 120 -10.02 5.73 13.06
C ALA A 120 -10.74 4.41 12.75
N PRO A 121 -10.22 3.27 13.26
CA PRO A 121 -10.87 1.99 13.03
C PRO A 121 -12.26 1.99 13.66
N PRO A 122 -13.20 1.23 13.09
CA PRO A 122 -14.51 1.07 13.72
C PRO A 122 -14.33 0.37 15.06
N GLU A 123 -15.05 0.83 16.05
CA GLU A 123 -15.09 0.16 17.34
C GLU A 123 -15.88 -1.14 17.21
N GLY A 124 -15.33 -2.23 17.72
CA GLY A 124 -16.05 -3.47 17.67
C GLY A 124 -15.18 -4.68 17.70
#